data_21ef6c15e44019f4881754ae347e4133
#
_entry.id   21ef6c15e44019f4881754ae347e4133
#
_cell.length_a   1.000
_cell.length_b   1.000
_cell.length_c   1.000
_cell.angle_alpha   90.00
_cell.angle_beta   90.00
_cell.angle_gamma   90.00
#
_symmetry.space_group_name_H-M   'P 1'
#
loop_
_entity.id
_entity.type
_entity.pdbx_description
1 polymer ?
#
loop_
_entity_poly.entity_id
_entity_poly.type
_entity_poly.pdbx_seq_one_letter_code
_entity_poly.pdbx_strand_id
1 'polypeptide(L)'
;TPDYSEVAKLADLWMHPKQGTDAAVAMAMGHVILKEFYFNKRSSYFDDYARRYTDLPLLVVLEDKTLPDGRVVKVPGRYVRASDFVGQLGQANHPDWKTVAYNVDGQVALPNGSIGFRWGQDGRDDQGLWNLENKDARQGNTVKLKLSVLEDGAQAHEITDVAFPYFGGIDTPNFNANDQGNDVMLRRVPITYLDLNGEGVAGRVAVATVFDLQVANYGVNRGLEGEGADGGYDANAPYTPAWQERITGVPREQIITIARQFADNADKTHGKSMVIIGAAMNHWYHCD
;
A
#
# COMPACT_ATOMS: atom_id res chain seq x y z
N THR A 1 8.52 -16.36 15.42
CA THR A 1 9.21 -17.64 15.14
C THR A 1 8.32 -18.81 15.51
N PRO A 2 8.24 -19.88 14.69
CA PRO A 2 7.46 -21.09 15.01
C PRO A 2 8.04 -21.89 16.20
N ASP A 3 9.34 -21.79 16.44
CA ASP A 3 10.02 -22.51 17.52
C ASP A 3 10.32 -21.61 18.72
N TYR A 4 10.24 -22.20 19.93
CA TYR A 4 10.67 -21.55 21.15
C TYR A 4 12.20 -21.54 21.25
N SER A 5 12.80 -20.60 20.56
CA SER A 5 14.24 -20.40 20.45
C SER A 5 14.79 -19.54 21.60
N GLU A 6 16.11 -19.33 21.62
CA GLU A 6 16.77 -18.44 22.57
C GLU A 6 16.20 -17.01 22.58
N VAL A 7 15.78 -16.52 21.38
CA VAL A 7 15.18 -15.19 21.25
C VAL A 7 13.79 -15.14 21.88
N ALA A 8 13.00 -16.20 21.75
CA ALA A 8 11.66 -16.26 22.35
C ALA A 8 11.69 -16.17 23.89
N LYS A 9 12.76 -16.65 24.53
CA LYS A 9 12.93 -16.54 25.99
C LYS A 9 13.08 -15.11 26.47
N LEU A 10 13.50 -14.21 25.60
CA LEU A 10 13.74 -12.79 25.90
C LEU A 10 12.58 -11.90 25.44
N ALA A 11 11.60 -12.47 24.76
CA ALA A 11 10.48 -11.72 24.20
C ALA A 11 9.36 -11.54 25.22
N ASP A 12 8.72 -10.37 25.20
CA ASP A 12 7.52 -10.08 26.00
C ASP A 12 6.32 -10.91 25.52
N LEU A 13 6.28 -11.19 24.21
CA LEU A 13 5.22 -11.99 23.59
C LEU A 13 5.81 -12.85 22.47
N TRP A 14 5.48 -14.14 22.51
CA TRP A 14 5.87 -15.09 21.49
C TRP A 14 4.68 -15.48 20.63
N MET A 15 4.75 -15.11 19.34
CA MET A 15 3.87 -15.61 18.31
C MET A 15 4.51 -16.80 17.60
N HIS A 16 3.75 -17.86 17.43
CA HIS A 16 4.23 -19.10 16.78
C HIS A 16 3.33 -19.49 15.61
N PRO A 17 3.40 -18.75 14.48
CA PRO A 17 2.61 -19.09 13.31
C PRO A 17 3.02 -20.46 12.76
N LYS A 18 2.09 -21.15 12.11
CA LYS A 18 2.44 -22.31 11.29
C LYS A 18 3.47 -21.91 10.25
N GLN A 19 4.41 -22.80 9.97
CA GLN A 19 5.46 -22.55 8.99
C GLN A 19 4.87 -22.19 7.62
N GLY A 20 5.47 -21.17 6.97
CA GLY A 20 5.01 -20.70 5.65
C GLY A 20 3.75 -19.82 5.69
N THR A 21 3.32 -19.35 6.86
CA THR A 21 2.13 -18.51 7.00
C THR A 21 2.42 -17.09 7.54
N ASP A 22 3.69 -16.70 7.54
CA ASP A 22 4.15 -15.40 8.08
C ASP A 22 3.50 -14.21 7.36
N ALA A 23 3.27 -14.33 6.06
CA ALA A 23 2.60 -13.30 5.28
C ALA A 23 1.20 -12.98 5.81
N ALA A 24 0.45 -14.00 6.27
CA ALA A 24 -0.87 -13.78 6.84
C ALA A 24 -0.81 -12.98 8.16
N VAL A 25 0.23 -13.19 8.97
CA VAL A 25 0.50 -12.38 10.17
C VAL A 25 0.76 -10.93 9.76
N ALA A 26 1.65 -10.71 8.80
CA ALA A 26 2.00 -9.36 8.33
C ALA A 26 0.78 -8.62 7.72
N MET A 27 -0.02 -9.30 6.91
CA MET A 27 -1.23 -8.73 6.31
C MET A 27 -2.24 -8.32 7.38
N ALA A 28 -2.48 -9.15 8.39
CA ALA A 28 -3.41 -8.81 9.47
C ALA A 28 -2.89 -7.67 10.36
N MET A 29 -1.59 -7.61 10.63
CA MET A 29 -1.00 -6.46 11.31
C MET A 29 -1.19 -5.17 10.49
N GLY A 30 -0.94 -5.24 9.18
CA GLY A 30 -1.17 -4.12 8.26
C GLY A 30 -2.62 -3.65 8.25
N HIS A 31 -3.59 -4.59 8.26
CA HIS A 31 -5.00 -4.25 8.37
C HIS A 31 -5.30 -3.43 9.64
N VAL A 32 -4.81 -3.86 10.80
CA VAL A 32 -5.00 -3.15 12.08
C VAL A 32 -4.38 -1.76 12.03
N ILE A 33 -3.14 -1.65 11.53
CA ILE A 33 -2.42 -0.36 11.47
C ILE A 33 -3.13 0.60 10.53
N LEU A 34 -3.51 0.17 9.34
CA LEU A 34 -4.25 1.01 8.39
C LEU A 34 -5.57 1.49 8.99
N LYS A 35 -6.34 0.60 9.60
CA LYS A 35 -7.63 0.95 10.21
C LYS A 35 -7.48 1.92 11.36
N GLU A 36 -6.59 1.65 12.31
CA GLU A 36 -6.54 2.41 13.56
C GLU A 36 -5.69 3.68 13.47
N PHE A 37 -4.58 3.66 12.74
CA PHE A 37 -3.63 4.77 12.72
C PHE A 37 -3.77 5.68 11.51
N TYR A 38 -4.24 5.18 10.37
CA TYR A 38 -4.50 6.01 9.20
C TYR A 38 -5.93 6.52 9.11
N PHE A 39 -6.93 5.71 9.49
CA PHE A 39 -8.33 6.11 9.38
C PHE A 39 -8.92 6.59 10.70
N ASN A 40 -8.90 5.80 11.76
CA ASN A 40 -9.57 6.16 13.00
C ASN A 40 -8.84 7.28 13.77
N LYS A 41 -7.53 7.16 13.91
CA LYS A 41 -6.72 8.10 14.71
C LYS A 41 -6.06 9.19 13.86
N ARG A 42 -5.75 8.91 12.60
CA ARG A 42 -5.01 9.79 11.68
C ARG A 42 -3.79 10.40 12.33
N SER A 43 -2.88 9.55 12.77
CA SER A 43 -1.61 9.96 13.37
C SER A 43 -0.83 10.86 12.40
N SER A 44 -0.40 12.02 12.88
CA SER A 44 0.40 12.95 12.07
C SER A 44 1.73 12.34 11.62
N TYR A 45 2.31 11.47 12.43
CA TYR A 45 3.53 10.76 12.08
C TYR A 45 3.32 9.84 10.87
N PHE A 46 2.29 8.99 10.89
CA PHE A 46 2.03 8.08 9.78
C PHE A 46 1.60 8.80 8.51
N ASP A 47 0.79 9.87 8.64
CA ASP A 47 0.38 10.69 7.50
C ASP A 47 1.60 11.32 6.81
N ASP A 48 2.50 11.92 7.59
CA ASP A 48 3.72 12.53 7.08
C ASP A 48 4.69 11.49 6.51
N TYR A 49 4.89 10.38 7.22
CA TYR A 49 5.76 9.29 6.77
C TYR A 49 5.28 8.68 5.45
N ALA A 50 3.99 8.38 5.34
CA ALA A 50 3.41 7.80 4.14
C ALA A 50 3.59 8.71 2.91
N ARG A 51 3.41 10.02 3.07
CA ARG A 51 3.55 10.97 1.97
C ARG A 51 4.99 11.19 1.51
N ARG A 52 5.96 11.04 2.39
CA ARG A 52 7.36 11.38 2.11
C ARG A 52 8.23 10.19 1.76
N TYR A 53 8.01 9.05 2.43
CA TYR A 53 8.99 7.95 2.43
C TYR A 53 8.47 6.67 1.78
N THR A 54 7.24 6.69 1.26
CA THR A 54 6.63 5.53 0.63
C THR A 54 6.13 5.86 -0.78
N ASP A 55 5.79 4.84 -1.53
CA ASP A 55 5.13 4.96 -2.83
C ASP A 55 3.61 5.16 -2.74
N LEU A 56 3.05 5.18 -1.54
CA LEU A 56 1.61 5.28 -1.31
C LEU A 56 0.92 6.43 -2.05
N PRO A 57 1.54 7.63 -2.21
CA PRO A 57 0.94 8.72 -2.98
C PRO A 57 0.98 8.53 -4.50
N LEU A 58 1.77 7.59 -5.02
CA LEU A 58 1.96 7.46 -6.46
C LEU A 58 0.73 6.92 -7.15
N LEU A 59 0.53 7.33 -8.41
CA LEU A 59 -0.62 6.95 -9.22
C LEU A 59 -0.34 5.67 -10.01
N VAL A 60 -1.32 4.78 -9.99
CA VAL A 60 -1.33 3.52 -10.72
C VAL A 60 -2.43 3.55 -11.76
N VAL A 61 -2.09 3.18 -12.99
CA VAL A 61 -3.06 2.99 -14.07
C VAL A 61 -3.90 1.75 -13.77
N LEU A 62 -5.21 1.86 -13.94
CA LEU A 62 -6.12 0.73 -13.83
C LEU A 62 -6.49 0.25 -15.23
N GLU A 63 -6.26 -1.04 -15.46
CA GLU A 63 -6.50 -1.70 -16.74
C GLU A 63 -7.80 -2.50 -16.69
N ASP A 64 -8.47 -2.65 -17.82
CA ASP A 64 -9.63 -3.52 -17.93
C ASP A 64 -9.18 -4.98 -18.11
N LYS A 65 -9.77 -5.87 -17.32
CA LYS A 65 -9.54 -7.31 -17.41
C LYS A 65 -10.87 -8.03 -17.44
N THR A 66 -11.02 -8.92 -18.41
CA THR A 66 -12.18 -9.82 -18.47
C THR A 66 -11.87 -11.05 -17.59
N LEU A 67 -12.73 -11.28 -16.60
CA LEU A 67 -12.65 -12.46 -15.74
C LEU A 67 -13.18 -13.70 -16.46
N PRO A 68 -12.90 -14.92 -15.96
CA PRO A 68 -13.39 -16.16 -16.57
C PRO A 68 -14.90 -16.26 -16.67
N ASP A 69 -15.64 -15.57 -15.80
CA ASP A 69 -17.11 -15.48 -15.82
C ASP A 69 -17.66 -14.43 -16.81
N GLY A 70 -16.79 -13.77 -17.55
CA GLY A 70 -17.14 -12.76 -18.57
C GLY A 70 -17.30 -11.33 -18.02
N ARG A 71 -17.19 -11.11 -16.70
CA ARG A 71 -17.22 -9.75 -16.14
C ARG A 71 -15.96 -8.99 -16.50
N VAL A 72 -16.11 -7.72 -16.84
CA VAL A 72 -15.01 -6.79 -17.02
C VAL A 72 -14.82 -6.03 -15.70
N VAL A 73 -13.62 -6.09 -15.16
CA VAL A 73 -13.22 -5.42 -13.90
C VAL A 73 -11.94 -4.64 -14.12
N LYS A 74 -11.69 -3.66 -13.25
CA LYS A 74 -10.39 -3.00 -13.20
C LYS A 74 -9.38 -3.86 -12.45
N VAL A 75 -8.12 -3.82 -12.89
CA VAL A 75 -6.98 -4.40 -12.18
C VAL A 75 -5.87 -3.37 -12.04
N PRO A 76 -5.09 -3.40 -10.96
CA PRO A 76 -3.91 -2.54 -10.85
C PRO A 76 -2.91 -2.91 -11.94
N GLY A 77 -2.50 -1.91 -12.71
CA GLY A 77 -1.46 -2.01 -13.73
C GLY A 77 -0.14 -1.40 -13.26
N ARG A 78 0.51 -0.68 -14.16
CA ARG A 78 1.78 -0.01 -13.89
C ARG A 78 1.60 1.37 -13.25
N TYR A 79 2.66 1.91 -12.68
CA TYR A 79 2.69 3.32 -12.28
C TYR A 79 2.50 4.25 -13.47
N VAL A 80 1.79 5.36 -13.24
CA VAL A 80 1.79 6.48 -14.18
C VAL A 80 3.18 7.11 -14.20
N ARG A 81 3.68 7.37 -15.40
CA ARG A 81 5.00 7.97 -15.61
C ARG A 81 4.88 9.30 -16.34
N ALA A 82 5.87 10.15 -16.16
CA ALA A 82 5.91 11.43 -16.85
C ALA A 82 5.93 11.29 -18.38
N SER A 83 6.51 10.21 -18.89
CA SER A 83 6.54 9.88 -20.32
C SER A 83 5.15 9.50 -20.90
N ASP A 84 4.17 9.21 -20.06
CA ASP A 84 2.81 8.93 -20.52
C ASP A 84 2.08 10.19 -20.99
N PHE A 85 2.53 11.36 -20.55
CA PHE A 85 1.93 12.63 -20.94
C PHE A 85 2.46 13.13 -22.27
N VAL A 86 1.56 13.51 -23.20
CA VAL A 86 1.94 14.15 -24.44
C VAL A 86 2.67 15.47 -24.17
N GLY A 87 3.83 15.65 -24.80
CA GLY A 87 4.67 16.82 -24.59
C GLY A 87 5.54 16.75 -23.34
N GLN A 88 5.50 15.67 -22.64
CA GLN A 88 6.24 15.39 -21.40
C GLN A 88 6.09 16.49 -20.34
N LEU A 89 6.27 16.18 -19.10
CA LEU A 89 6.07 17.14 -18.00
C LEU A 89 7.32 17.98 -17.70
N GLY A 90 8.27 18.07 -18.63
CA GLY A 90 9.41 19.00 -18.54
C GLY A 90 10.37 18.74 -17.37
N GLN A 91 10.71 17.49 -17.09
CA GLN A 91 11.62 17.10 -16.02
C GLN A 91 13.07 16.96 -16.50
N ALA A 92 14.04 17.15 -15.59
CA ALA A 92 15.47 17.11 -15.92
C ALA A 92 15.99 15.70 -16.19
N ASN A 93 15.41 14.65 -15.58
CA ASN A 93 15.82 13.26 -15.77
C ASN A 93 14.92 12.56 -16.79
N HIS A 94 15.34 11.36 -17.20
CA HIS A 94 14.59 10.59 -18.18
C HIS A 94 13.14 10.35 -17.69
N PRO A 95 12.12 10.70 -18.50
CA PRO A 95 10.73 10.69 -18.07
C PRO A 95 10.19 9.31 -17.70
N ASP A 96 10.76 8.23 -18.24
CA ASP A 96 10.38 6.86 -17.92
C ASP A 96 10.66 6.46 -16.47
N TRP A 97 11.51 7.19 -15.80
CA TRP A 97 11.87 6.92 -14.41
C TRP A 97 11.08 7.76 -13.41
N LYS A 98 10.35 8.75 -13.91
CA LYS A 98 9.57 9.65 -13.07
C LYS A 98 8.15 9.15 -12.91
N THR A 99 7.80 8.79 -11.69
CA THR A 99 6.44 8.47 -11.30
C THR A 99 5.65 9.73 -10.97
N VAL A 100 4.34 9.62 -11.00
CA VAL A 100 3.41 10.75 -10.89
C VAL A 100 2.56 10.59 -9.64
N ALA A 101 2.29 11.71 -8.98
CA ALA A 101 1.38 11.81 -7.85
C ALA A 101 0.49 13.06 -8.00
N TYR A 102 -0.51 13.20 -7.14
CA TYR A 102 -1.20 14.48 -6.94
C TYR A 102 -0.63 15.23 -5.75
N ASN A 103 -0.49 16.54 -5.87
CA ASN A 103 -0.30 17.39 -4.72
C ASN A 103 -1.64 17.66 -4.01
N VAL A 104 -1.60 18.24 -2.81
CA VAL A 104 -2.82 18.52 -2.03
C VAL A 104 -3.78 19.48 -2.71
N ASP A 105 -3.33 20.26 -3.69
CA ASP A 105 -4.16 21.14 -4.51
C ASP A 105 -4.81 20.42 -5.69
N GLY A 106 -4.58 19.12 -5.84
CA GLY A 106 -5.12 18.28 -6.92
C GLY A 106 -4.38 18.42 -8.25
N GLN A 107 -3.21 19.03 -8.26
CA GLN A 107 -2.38 19.15 -9.45
C GLN A 107 -1.41 17.97 -9.56
N VAL A 108 -1.09 17.60 -10.78
CA VAL A 108 -0.07 16.58 -11.07
C VAL A 108 1.30 17.07 -10.59
N ALA A 109 1.97 16.25 -9.82
CA ALA A 109 3.31 16.46 -9.31
C ALA A 109 4.24 15.32 -9.72
N LEU A 110 5.52 15.64 -9.87
CA LEU A 110 6.60 14.69 -10.15
C LEU A 110 7.56 14.65 -8.96
N PRO A 111 7.27 13.86 -7.91
CA PRO A 111 8.11 13.86 -6.73
C PRO A 111 9.50 13.30 -7.04
N ASN A 112 10.54 13.98 -6.56
CA ASN A 112 11.92 13.49 -6.67
C ASN A 112 12.22 12.32 -5.71
N GLY A 113 11.31 12.03 -4.79
CA GLY A 113 11.52 11.09 -3.70
C GLY A 113 12.23 11.72 -2.51
N SER A 114 12.19 11.03 -1.40
CA SER A 114 12.82 11.44 -0.13
C SER A 114 14.28 11.02 0.00
N ILE A 115 14.79 10.22 -0.92
CA ILE A 115 16.20 9.84 -0.95
C ILE A 115 16.96 11.02 -1.53
N GLY A 116 17.48 11.84 -0.62
CA GLY A 116 18.32 12.96 -0.99
C GLY A 116 19.76 12.56 -1.20
N PHE A 117 20.55 13.57 -1.40
CA PHE A 117 21.98 13.43 -1.59
C PHE A 117 22.65 12.99 -0.29
N ARG A 118 23.06 11.75 -0.24
CA ARG A 118 23.81 11.18 0.89
C ARG A 118 25.06 11.99 1.23
N TRP A 119 25.57 12.76 0.27
CA TRP A 119 26.81 13.50 0.31
C TRP A 119 26.62 15.02 0.10
N GLY A 120 25.43 15.56 0.31
CA GLY A 120 25.09 16.94 0.01
C GLY A 120 24.83 17.22 -1.48
N GLN A 121 24.34 18.42 -1.78
CA GLN A 121 23.99 18.81 -3.16
C GLN A 121 25.18 18.80 -4.13
N ASP A 122 26.36 19.08 -3.62
CA ASP A 122 27.58 19.17 -4.42
C ASP A 122 28.46 17.92 -4.30
N GLY A 123 28.00 16.88 -3.62
CA GLY A 123 28.81 15.71 -3.32
C GLY A 123 29.98 15.98 -2.35
N ARG A 124 30.00 17.14 -1.72
CA ARG A 124 31.07 17.61 -0.83
C ARG A 124 30.64 17.80 0.62
N ASP A 125 29.34 17.71 0.87
CA ASP A 125 28.82 17.83 2.22
C ASP A 125 28.93 16.48 2.91
N ASP A 126 29.78 16.40 3.90
CA ASP A 126 30.03 15.24 4.74
C ASP A 126 28.96 15.00 5.82
N GLN A 127 28.01 15.91 5.92
CA GLN A 127 26.94 15.82 6.93
C GLN A 127 25.84 14.81 6.59
N GLY A 128 25.85 14.22 5.40
CA GLY A 128 24.94 13.16 5.03
C GLY A 128 23.47 13.54 5.16
N LEU A 129 23.10 14.74 4.77
CA LEU A 129 21.75 15.24 4.87
C LEU A 129 20.82 14.48 3.92
N TRP A 130 19.90 13.76 4.48
CA TRP A 130 18.80 13.18 3.72
C TRP A 130 17.87 14.30 3.25
N ASN A 131 17.47 14.26 1.99
CA ASN A 131 16.37 15.08 1.54
C ASN A 131 15.07 14.52 2.12
N LEU A 132 14.61 15.10 3.20
CA LEU A 132 13.39 14.72 3.89
C LEU A 132 12.16 15.42 3.33
N GLU A 133 12.33 16.23 2.28
CA GLU A 133 11.26 16.97 1.64
C GLU A 133 11.08 16.50 0.20
N ASN A 134 9.88 16.06 -0.14
CA ASN A 134 9.54 15.82 -1.53
C ASN A 134 9.51 17.14 -2.29
N LYS A 135 10.28 17.21 -3.37
CA LYS A 135 10.27 18.35 -4.29
C LYS A 135 9.70 17.93 -5.64
N ASP A 136 8.94 18.82 -6.26
CA ASP A 136 8.54 18.63 -7.66
C ASP A 136 9.76 18.74 -8.56
N ALA A 137 9.96 17.74 -9.42
CA ALA A 137 11.14 17.68 -10.31
C ALA A 137 11.17 18.79 -11.35
N ARG A 138 10.04 19.41 -11.67
CA ARG A 138 9.92 20.50 -12.65
C ARG A 138 10.21 21.86 -12.03
N GLN A 139 9.71 22.09 -10.82
CA GLN A 139 9.69 23.42 -10.19
C GLN A 139 10.71 23.55 -9.07
N GLY A 140 11.18 22.42 -8.52
CA GLY A 140 12.12 22.41 -7.40
C GLY A 140 11.52 22.83 -6.06
N ASN A 141 10.24 23.17 -6.01
CA ASN A 141 9.54 23.52 -4.78
C ASN A 141 9.11 22.29 -4.00
N THR A 142 9.06 22.40 -2.69
CA THR A 142 8.51 21.36 -1.80
C THR A 142 7.03 21.16 -2.09
N VAL A 143 6.61 19.89 -2.25
CA VAL A 143 5.23 19.51 -2.50
C VAL A 143 4.73 18.58 -1.42
N LYS A 144 3.53 18.83 -0.94
CA LYS A 144 2.77 17.88 -0.11
C LYS A 144 1.91 17.05 -1.04
N LEU A 145 2.10 15.72 -1.00
CA LEU A 145 1.38 14.79 -1.86
C LEU A 145 0.07 14.33 -1.22
N LYS A 146 -0.94 14.02 -2.03
CA LYS A 146 -2.14 13.33 -1.58
C LYS A 146 -1.86 11.86 -1.37
N LEU A 147 -2.45 11.27 -0.32
CA LEU A 147 -2.48 9.81 -0.14
C LEU A 147 -3.67 9.19 -0.88
N SER A 148 -4.83 9.83 -0.84
CA SER A 148 -6.05 9.28 -1.42
C SER A 148 -6.66 10.27 -2.41
N VAL A 149 -7.31 9.75 -3.44
CA VAL A 149 -8.13 10.57 -4.35
C VAL A 149 -9.36 11.18 -3.65
N LEU A 150 -9.70 10.68 -2.45
CA LEU A 150 -10.80 11.20 -1.62
C LEU A 150 -10.42 12.41 -0.75
N GLU A 151 -9.14 12.79 -0.70
CA GLU A 151 -8.74 13.94 0.12
C GLU A 151 -9.31 15.25 -0.44
N ASP A 152 -9.55 16.22 0.47
CA ASP A 152 -10.06 17.55 0.12
C ASP A 152 -9.27 18.19 -1.04
N GLY A 153 -9.97 18.94 -1.89
CA GLY A 153 -9.42 19.45 -3.14
C GLY A 153 -9.23 18.37 -4.19
N ALA A 154 -9.86 17.20 -3.99
CA ALA A 154 -9.78 16.09 -4.89
C ALA A 154 -10.38 16.42 -6.25
N GLN A 155 -9.83 15.79 -7.25
CA GLN A 155 -10.41 15.65 -8.58
C GLN A 155 -11.79 14.96 -8.46
N ALA A 156 -12.63 15.13 -9.46
CA ALA A 156 -13.83 14.30 -9.55
C ALA A 156 -13.42 12.82 -9.49
N HIS A 157 -14.05 12.07 -8.61
CA HIS A 157 -13.75 10.66 -8.36
C HIS A 157 -15.01 9.82 -8.49
N GLU A 158 -14.80 8.54 -8.74
CA GLU A 158 -15.87 7.52 -8.70
C GLU A 158 -15.37 6.31 -7.89
N ILE A 159 -16.30 5.45 -7.49
CA ILE A 159 -15.99 4.21 -6.80
C ILE A 159 -16.22 3.06 -7.76
N THR A 160 -15.21 2.24 -8.00
CA THR A 160 -15.30 1.11 -8.92
C THR A 160 -14.82 -0.19 -8.30
N ASP A 161 -15.16 -1.31 -8.93
CA ASP A 161 -14.65 -2.62 -8.54
C ASP A 161 -13.26 -2.84 -9.13
N VAL A 162 -12.30 -3.12 -8.24
CA VAL A 162 -10.95 -3.51 -8.61
C VAL A 162 -10.69 -4.93 -8.13
N ALA A 163 -10.17 -5.75 -9.02
CA ALA A 163 -9.82 -7.13 -8.71
C ALA A 163 -8.37 -7.22 -8.25
N PHE A 164 -8.18 -7.89 -7.12
CA PHE A 164 -6.86 -8.22 -6.57
C PHE A 164 -6.66 -9.72 -6.61
N PRO A 165 -5.43 -10.20 -6.83
CA PRO A 165 -5.11 -11.61 -6.65
C PRO A 165 -5.43 -12.05 -5.22
N TYR A 166 -6.02 -13.22 -5.08
CA TYR A 166 -6.30 -13.82 -3.79
C TYR A 166 -5.80 -15.25 -3.74
N PHE A 167 -4.90 -15.50 -2.83
CA PHE A 167 -4.36 -16.83 -2.57
C PHE A 167 -4.97 -17.34 -1.28
N GLY A 168 -6.19 -17.83 -1.36
CA GLY A 168 -6.98 -18.22 -0.19
C GLY A 168 -6.51 -19.51 0.51
N GLY A 169 -5.55 -20.18 -0.08
CA GLY A 169 -5.08 -21.48 0.42
C GLY A 169 -6.14 -22.59 0.28
N ILE A 170 -5.84 -23.74 0.87
CA ILE A 170 -6.67 -24.95 0.76
C ILE A 170 -8.07 -24.82 1.40
N ASP A 171 -8.29 -23.81 2.20
CA ASP A 171 -9.56 -23.54 2.87
C ASP A 171 -10.52 -22.68 2.04
N THR A 172 -10.13 -22.22 0.87
CA THR A 172 -11.05 -21.53 -0.03
C THR A 172 -11.96 -22.54 -0.73
N PRO A 173 -13.27 -22.28 -0.80
CA PRO A 173 -14.23 -23.19 -1.43
C PRO A 173 -13.91 -23.54 -2.89
N ASN A 174 -13.19 -22.64 -3.57
CA ASN A 174 -12.83 -22.74 -4.97
C ASN A 174 -11.34 -23.00 -5.20
N PHE A 175 -10.60 -23.39 -4.15
CA PHE A 175 -9.18 -23.70 -4.32
C PHE A 175 -9.03 -24.91 -5.24
N ASN A 176 -8.44 -24.66 -6.40
CA ASN A 176 -8.03 -25.70 -7.32
C ASN A 176 -6.51 -25.58 -7.53
N ALA A 177 -5.75 -26.60 -7.16
CA ALA A 177 -4.29 -26.61 -7.30
C ALA A 177 -3.82 -26.41 -8.75
N ASN A 178 -4.71 -26.65 -9.73
CA ASN A 178 -4.45 -26.42 -11.14
C ASN A 178 -4.93 -25.05 -11.63
N ASP A 179 -5.64 -24.30 -10.78
CA ASP A 179 -6.25 -23.02 -11.14
C ASP A 179 -5.34 -21.86 -10.68
N GLN A 180 -4.17 -21.81 -11.29
CA GLN A 180 -3.11 -20.87 -10.94
C GLN A 180 -3.58 -19.42 -11.12
N GLY A 181 -4.08 -18.80 -10.04
CA GLY A 181 -4.31 -17.37 -9.96
C GLY A 181 -5.61 -16.87 -10.56
N ASN A 182 -6.63 -17.71 -10.69
CA ASN A 182 -7.97 -17.28 -11.13
C ASN A 182 -8.85 -16.79 -9.97
N ASP A 183 -8.46 -17.04 -8.73
CA ASP A 183 -9.17 -16.47 -7.58
C ASP A 183 -8.84 -14.98 -7.47
N VAL A 184 -9.85 -14.18 -7.62
CA VAL A 184 -9.75 -12.74 -7.46
C VAL A 184 -10.68 -12.27 -6.35
N MET A 185 -10.20 -11.30 -5.61
CA MET A 185 -10.95 -10.59 -4.60
C MET A 185 -11.37 -9.25 -5.18
N LEU A 186 -12.67 -8.98 -5.24
CA LEU A 186 -13.19 -7.69 -5.68
C LEU A 186 -13.28 -6.73 -4.49
N ARG A 187 -12.77 -5.53 -4.68
CA ARG A 187 -12.81 -4.45 -3.68
C ARG A 187 -13.25 -3.14 -4.32
N ARG A 188 -14.00 -2.34 -3.59
CA ARG A 188 -14.38 -0.99 -4.00
C ARG A 188 -13.21 -0.05 -3.78
N VAL A 189 -12.79 0.62 -4.85
CA VAL A 189 -11.64 1.54 -4.85
C VAL A 189 -12.09 2.89 -5.40
N PRO A 190 -11.74 4.00 -4.72
CA PRO A 190 -11.94 5.32 -5.30
C PRO A 190 -10.90 5.56 -6.39
N ILE A 191 -11.37 5.97 -7.54
CA ILE A 191 -10.54 6.26 -8.72
C ILE A 191 -10.80 7.66 -9.22
N THR A 192 -9.88 8.17 -10.01
CA THR A 192 -10.05 9.37 -10.81
C THR A 192 -9.51 9.13 -12.21
N TYR A 193 -9.60 10.15 -13.08
CA TYR A 193 -9.16 10.06 -14.46
C TYR A 193 -8.08 11.09 -14.76
N LEU A 194 -6.98 10.64 -15.36
CA LEU A 194 -5.94 11.49 -15.93
C LEU A 194 -6.14 11.65 -17.43
N ASP A 195 -6.12 12.88 -17.88
CA ASP A 195 -6.04 13.20 -19.32
C ASP A 195 -4.55 13.27 -19.70
N LEU A 196 -4.05 12.20 -20.31
CA LEU A 196 -2.65 12.10 -20.70
C LEU A 196 -2.35 12.83 -22.03
N ASN A 197 -3.34 12.99 -22.88
CA ASN A 197 -3.17 13.50 -24.24
C ASN A 197 -3.61 14.96 -24.41
N GLY A 198 -4.31 15.54 -23.41
CA GLY A 198 -4.96 16.84 -23.56
C GLY A 198 -6.20 16.82 -24.46
N GLU A 199 -6.73 15.63 -24.75
CA GLU A 199 -7.88 15.45 -25.65
C GLU A 199 -9.22 15.35 -24.88
N GLY A 200 -9.19 15.68 -23.59
CA GLY A 200 -10.37 15.59 -22.75
C GLY A 200 -10.80 14.15 -22.47
N VAL A 201 -12.06 13.82 -22.67
CA VAL A 201 -12.62 12.50 -22.31
C VAL A 201 -11.98 11.35 -23.08
N ALA A 202 -11.59 11.56 -24.33
CA ALA A 202 -11.05 10.51 -25.19
C ALA A 202 -9.66 10.02 -24.81
N GLY A 203 -8.86 10.86 -24.14
CA GLY A 203 -7.49 10.54 -23.69
C GLY A 203 -7.38 10.13 -22.22
N ARG A 204 -8.50 9.93 -21.53
CA ARG A 204 -8.50 9.68 -20.09
C ARG A 204 -8.20 8.23 -19.75
N VAL A 205 -7.31 8.05 -18.79
CA VAL A 205 -7.03 6.75 -18.15
C VAL A 205 -7.49 6.77 -16.71
N ALA A 206 -8.09 5.68 -16.26
CA ALA A 206 -8.48 5.50 -14.87
C ALA A 206 -7.24 5.28 -14.00
N VAL A 207 -7.15 5.98 -12.89
CA VAL A 207 -6.02 5.86 -11.94
C VAL A 207 -6.51 5.84 -10.51
N ALA A 208 -5.76 5.16 -9.65
CA ALA A 208 -5.88 5.21 -8.20
C ALA A 208 -4.52 5.48 -7.58
N THR A 209 -4.48 5.93 -6.32
CA THR A 209 -3.24 5.95 -5.58
C THR A 209 -2.87 4.55 -5.10
N VAL A 210 -1.59 4.28 -4.88
CA VAL A 210 -1.15 3.04 -4.23
C VAL A 210 -1.82 2.88 -2.87
N PHE A 211 -1.98 3.97 -2.11
CA PHE A 211 -2.66 3.96 -0.82
C PHE A 211 -4.12 3.47 -0.94
N ASP A 212 -4.90 4.00 -1.88
CA ASP A 212 -6.29 3.58 -2.08
C ASP A 212 -6.38 2.10 -2.46
N LEU A 213 -5.46 1.63 -3.30
CA LEU A 213 -5.37 0.22 -3.68
C LEU A 213 -4.95 -0.66 -2.50
N GLN A 214 -3.97 -0.23 -1.70
CA GLN A 214 -3.48 -0.98 -0.56
C GLN A 214 -4.56 -1.13 0.52
N VAL A 215 -5.24 -0.03 0.84
CA VAL A 215 -6.33 -0.05 1.83
C VAL A 215 -7.44 -1.01 1.43
N ALA A 216 -7.83 -0.97 0.16
CA ALA A 216 -8.83 -1.87 -0.38
C ALA A 216 -8.35 -3.34 -0.37
N ASN A 217 -7.12 -3.59 -0.82
CA ASN A 217 -6.53 -4.92 -0.80
C ASN A 217 -6.47 -5.52 0.61
N TYR A 218 -6.08 -4.72 1.61
CA TYR A 218 -6.06 -5.14 3.02
C TYR A 218 -7.47 -5.29 3.64
N GLY A 219 -8.53 -4.97 2.89
CA GLY A 219 -9.91 -5.12 3.34
C GLY A 219 -10.29 -4.17 4.49
N VAL A 220 -9.65 -3.02 4.58
CA VAL A 220 -10.01 -2.02 5.59
C VAL A 220 -11.25 -1.28 5.14
N ASN A 221 -12.33 -1.44 5.91
CA ASN A 221 -13.56 -0.72 5.65
C ASN A 221 -13.42 0.76 6.06
N ARG A 222 -13.55 1.65 5.09
CA ARG A 222 -13.54 3.11 5.27
C ARG A 222 -14.86 3.78 4.91
N GLY A 223 -15.94 2.99 4.87
CA GLY A 223 -17.30 3.47 4.66
C GLY A 223 -17.72 3.60 3.20
N LEU A 224 -16.95 3.08 2.26
CA LEU A 224 -17.37 2.99 0.86
C LEU A 224 -18.35 1.83 0.69
N GLU A 225 -19.43 2.07 -0.06
CA GLU A 225 -20.42 1.04 -0.34
C GLU A 225 -19.79 -0.13 -1.10
N GLY A 226 -20.02 -1.35 -0.64
CA GLY A 226 -19.52 -2.57 -1.26
C GLY A 226 -18.01 -2.82 -1.10
N GLU A 227 -17.32 -2.13 -0.21
CA GLU A 227 -15.87 -2.22 -0.03
C GLU A 227 -15.37 -3.58 0.50
N GLY A 228 -16.22 -4.34 1.14
CA GLY A 228 -16.05 -5.77 1.28
C GLY A 228 -15.35 -6.28 2.54
N ALA A 229 -14.87 -5.45 3.45
CA ALA A 229 -14.39 -5.90 4.74
C ALA A 229 -15.43 -5.64 5.82
N ASP A 230 -16.38 -6.54 5.91
CA ASP A 230 -17.46 -6.43 6.89
C ASP A 230 -17.05 -6.97 8.26
N GLY A 231 -17.62 -6.39 9.32
CA GLY A 231 -17.58 -6.93 10.68
C GLY A 231 -16.27 -6.72 11.44
N GLY A 232 -15.32 -5.99 10.92
CA GLY A 232 -14.08 -5.66 11.65
C GLY A 232 -13.16 -6.86 11.85
N TYR A 233 -12.51 -6.92 13.02
CA TYR A 233 -11.46 -7.90 13.30
C TYR A 233 -11.96 -9.34 13.46
N ASP A 234 -13.25 -9.52 13.70
CA ASP A 234 -13.89 -10.83 13.86
C ASP A 234 -14.44 -11.40 12.55
N ALA A 235 -14.48 -10.59 11.49
CA ALA A 235 -14.89 -11.05 10.18
C ALA A 235 -13.87 -12.04 9.61
N ASN A 236 -14.35 -13.15 9.07
CA ASN A 236 -13.52 -14.10 8.35
C ASN A 236 -13.33 -13.64 6.89
N ALA A 237 -12.74 -12.48 6.71
CA ALA A 237 -12.47 -11.88 5.41
C ALA A 237 -10.98 -11.59 5.24
N PRO A 238 -10.40 -11.75 4.04
CA PRO A 238 -9.00 -11.38 3.80
C PRO A 238 -8.83 -9.87 4.02
N TYR A 239 -7.94 -9.44 4.75
CA TYR A 239 -6.84 -9.91 5.54
C TYR A 239 -7.03 -9.51 7.01
N THR A 240 -8.19 -9.84 7.56
CA THR A 240 -8.55 -9.49 8.95
C THR A 240 -7.77 -10.33 9.97
N PRO A 241 -7.71 -9.90 11.23
CA PRO A 241 -7.15 -10.72 12.30
C PRO A 241 -7.80 -12.09 12.48
N ALA A 242 -9.13 -12.22 12.29
CA ALA A 242 -9.80 -13.52 12.37
C ALA A 242 -9.44 -14.45 11.21
N TRP A 243 -9.29 -13.91 10.02
CA TRP A 243 -8.82 -14.67 8.85
C TRP A 243 -7.41 -15.24 9.09
N GLN A 244 -6.47 -14.42 9.57
CA GLN A 244 -5.11 -14.91 9.81
C GLN A 244 -5.06 -15.97 10.92
N GLU A 245 -5.88 -15.84 11.99
CA GLU A 245 -5.94 -16.81 13.08
C GLU A 245 -6.24 -18.23 12.57
N ARG A 246 -7.17 -18.35 11.63
CA ARG A 246 -7.49 -19.64 10.99
C ARG A 246 -6.32 -20.22 10.20
N ILE A 247 -5.54 -19.38 9.55
CA ILE A 247 -4.42 -19.81 8.71
C ILE A 247 -3.21 -20.14 9.58
N THR A 248 -2.85 -19.24 10.46
CA THR A 248 -1.58 -19.29 11.20
C THR A 248 -1.66 -20.02 12.52
N GLY A 249 -2.85 -20.06 13.13
CA GLY A 249 -3.06 -20.53 14.49
C GLY A 249 -2.70 -19.52 15.58
N VAL A 250 -2.20 -18.32 15.21
CA VAL A 250 -1.91 -17.25 16.18
C VAL A 250 -3.21 -16.54 16.55
N PRO A 251 -3.56 -16.43 17.83
CA PRO A 251 -4.79 -15.76 18.26
C PRO A 251 -4.90 -14.33 17.76
N ARG A 252 -6.08 -13.93 17.29
CA ARG A 252 -6.31 -12.59 16.72
C ARG A 252 -5.99 -11.46 17.69
N GLU A 253 -6.24 -11.66 18.99
CA GLU A 253 -5.95 -10.66 20.02
C GLU A 253 -4.46 -10.39 20.15
N GLN A 254 -3.61 -11.39 19.94
CA GLN A 254 -2.15 -11.20 19.94
C GLN A 254 -1.73 -10.34 18.75
N ILE A 255 -2.27 -10.60 17.57
CA ILE A 255 -1.98 -9.80 16.35
C ILE A 255 -2.42 -8.36 16.55
N ILE A 256 -3.65 -8.14 17.04
CA ILE A 256 -4.18 -6.81 17.30
C ILE A 256 -3.30 -6.08 18.33
N THR A 257 -2.92 -6.75 19.40
CA THR A 257 -2.09 -6.17 20.45
C THR A 257 -0.72 -5.78 19.93
N ILE A 258 -0.05 -6.65 19.19
CA ILE A 258 1.29 -6.38 18.65
C ILE A 258 1.24 -5.27 17.59
N ALA A 259 0.25 -5.30 16.70
CA ALA A 259 0.08 -4.25 15.70
C ALA A 259 -0.10 -2.87 16.34
N ARG A 260 -0.91 -2.79 17.40
CA ARG A 260 -1.10 -1.56 18.18
C ARG A 260 0.19 -1.11 18.87
N GLN A 261 0.87 -2.01 19.56
CA GLN A 261 2.13 -1.68 20.26
C GLN A 261 3.20 -1.22 19.27
N PHE A 262 3.34 -1.91 18.14
CA PHE A 262 4.27 -1.56 17.07
C PHE A 262 4.01 -0.15 16.54
N ALA A 263 2.76 0.14 16.18
CA ALA A 263 2.37 1.42 15.61
C ALA A 263 2.37 2.55 16.65
N ASP A 264 1.89 2.31 17.86
CA ASP A 264 1.94 3.28 18.95
C ASP A 264 3.37 3.69 19.31
N ASN A 265 4.28 2.72 19.37
CA ASN A 265 5.69 3.02 19.60
C ASN A 265 6.29 3.82 18.46
N ALA A 266 5.99 3.46 17.20
CA ALA A 266 6.46 4.21 16.04
C ALA A 266 5.94 5.65 16.06
N ASP A 267 4.67 5.85 16.37
CA ASP A 267 4.04 7.18 16.48
C ASP A 267 4.70 8.03 17.58
N LYS A 268 4.85 7.48 18.79
CA LYS A 268 5.43 8.18 19.95
C LYS A 268 6.92 8.49 19.83
N THR A 269 7.65 7.65 19.12
CA THR A 269 9.12 7.71 19.01
C THR A 269 9.62 8.17 17.65
N HIS A 270 8.72 8.57 16.76
CA HIS A 270 9.02 8.93 15.37
C HIS A 270 9.82 7.83 14.63
N GLY A 271 9.27 6.60 14.68
CA GLY A 271 9.75 5.49 13.85
C GLY A 271 10.68 4.50 14.53
N LYS A 272 10.80 4.48 15.85
CA LYS A 272 11.63 3.49 16.55
C LYS A 272 10.93 2.15 16.77
N SER A 273 10.30 1.63 15.73
CA SER A 273 9.77 0.28 15.65
C SER A 273 10.35 -0.43 14.44
N MET A 274 10.71 -1.68 14.58
CA MET A 274 11.39 -2.41 13.53
C MET A 274 10.90 -3.85 13.42
N VAL A 275 10.76 -4.34 12.18
CA VAL A 275 10.59 -5.77 11.88
C VAL A 275 11.92 -6.30 11.37
N ILE A 276 12.39 -7.39 11.97
CA ILE A 276 13.60 -8.07 11.53
C ILE A 276 13.19 -9.33 10.80
N ILE A 277 13.50 -9.40 9.50
CA ILE A 277 13.25 -10.56 8.65
C ILE A 277 14.56 -11.35 8.57
N GLY A 278 14.52 -12.58 9.06
CA GLY A 278 15.68 -13.45 9.05
C GLY A 278 15.85 -14.23 7.76
N ALA A 279 17.04 -14.82 7.59
CA ALA A 279 17.41 -15.60 6.41
C ALA A 279 16.47 -16.80 6.16
N ALA A 280 15.87 -17.36 7.19
CA ALA A 280 14.94 -18.48 7.05
C ALA A 280 13.74 -18.14 6.16
N MET A 281 13.19 -16.90 6.28
CA MET A 281 12.12 -16.45 5.38
C MET A 281 12.64 -16.26 3.95
N ASN A 282 13.77 -15.59 3.80
CA ASN A 282 14.30 -15.22 2.47
C ASN A 282 14.78 -16.43 1.64
N HIS A 283 15.02 -17.59 2.29
CA HIS A 283 15.53 -18.78 1.63
C HIS A 283 14.48 -19.89 1.42
N TRP A 284 13.28 -19.68 1.91
CA TRP A 284 12.20 -20.64 1.66
C TRP A 284 11.55 -20.41 0.32
N TYR A 285 11.07 -21.49 -0.28
CA TYR A 285 10.33 -21.44 -1.54
C TYR A 285 9.08 -20.56 -1.39
N HIS A 286 8.92 -19.57 -2.27
CA HIS A 286 7.83 -18.59 -2.27
C HIS A 286 7.71 -17.72 -0.99
N CYS A 287 8.83 -17.39 -0.36
CA CYS A 287 8.85 -16.41 0.75
C CYS A 287 9.37 -15.02 0.34
N ASP A 288 9.52 -14.76 -0.93
CA ASP A 288 9.94 -13.50 -1.55
C ASP A 288 8.75 -12.57 -1.87
#